data_8d6a798bbc601dbb99fbc1de971d36dd
#
_entry.id   8d6a798bbc601dbb99fbc1de971d36dd
#
_cell.length_a   1.000
_cell.length_b   1.000
_cell.length_c   1.000
_cell.angle_alpha   90.00
_cell.angle_beta   90.00
_cell.angle_gamma   90.00
#
_symmetry.space_group_name_H-M   'P 1'
#
loop_
_entity.id
_entity.type
_entity.pdbx_description
1 polymer ?
#
loop_
_entity_poly.entity_id
_entity_poly.type
_entity_poly.pdbx_seq_one_letter_code
_entity_poly.pdbx_strand_id
1 'polypeptide(L)'
;TWMNELKPSLVIGESMGAVHAIRIKGVPHILISPSLNAPFVLGRLCWLALIPGVTHLLDRIYKPREGDRQKLHFTYDVLRKYVCHGKAALANSSRSGNDDFFFAFFGTRDHYRRTGIVSVRTWKKHFGTNYMMYSGTHFTEEEHIFDKVLPLIYKVLDIK
;
A
#
# COMPACT_ATOMS: atom_id res chain seq x y z
N THR A 1 -12.11 -17.27 -6.41
CA THR A 1 -11.19 -16.47 -5.56
C THR A 1 -11.99 -15.90 -4.40
N TRP A 2 -11.38 -15.69 -3.24
CA TRP A 2 -12.02 -15.13 -2.04
C TRP A 2 -12.74 -13.80 -2.29
N MET A 3 -12.33 -13.01 -3.29
CA MET A 3 -13.05 -11.79 -3.73
C MET A 3 -14.47 -12.10 -4.22
N ASN A 4 -14.64 -13.18 -4.99
CA ASN A 4 -15.96 -13.60 -5.47
C ASN A 4 -16.84 -14.15 -4.33
N GLU A 5 -16.23 -14.68 -3.29
CA GLU A 5 -16.91 -15.20 -2.11
C GLU A 5 -17.32 -14.08 -1.15
N LEU A 6 -16.40 -13.12 -0.87
CA LEU A 6 -16.63 -12.03 0.08
C LEU A 6 -17.45 -10.87 -0.48
N LYS A 7 -17.36 -10.62 -1.80
CA LYS A 7 -18.00 -9.47 -2.49
C LYS A 7 -17.87 -8.16 -1.70
N PRO A 8 -16.65 -7.70 -1.41
CA PRO A 8 -16.45 -6.53 -0.55
C PRO A 8 -17.04 -5.27 -1.21
N SER A 9 -17.68 -4.42 -0.41
CA SER A 9 -18.21 -3.12 -0.86
C SER A 9 -17.12 -2.03 -0.85
N LEU A 10 -15.99 -2.27 -0.21
CA LEU A 10 -14.87 -1.34 -0.07
C LEU A 10 -13.59 -2.14 0.20
N VAL A 11 -12.46 -1.65 -0.29
CA VAL A 11 -11.13 -2.18 0.03
C VAL A 11 -10.31 -1.11 0.71
N ILE A 12 -9.75 -1.47 1.88
CA ILE A 12 -8.79 -0.62 2.59
C ILE A 12 -7.41 -1.27 2.51
N GLY A 13 -6.41 -0.47 2.17
CA GLY A 13 -5.02 -0.93 2.11
C GLY A 13 -4.07 0.03 2.79
N GLU A 14 -3.17 -0.48 3.64
CA GLU A 14 -2.15 0.30 4.30
C GLU A 14 -0.76 -0.09 3.79
N SER A 15 0.13 0.89 3.62
CA SER A 15 1.53 0.69 3.25
C SER A 15 1.70 -0.17 1.97
N MET A 16 2.39 -1.29 2.06
CA MET A 16 2.52 -2.28 0.97
C MET A 16 1.19 -2.98 0.65
N GLY A 17 0.29 -3.13 1.64
CA GLY A 17 -1.06 -3.65 1.42
C GLY A 17 -1.87 -2.82 0.43
N ALA A 18 -1.60 -1.50 0.35
CA ALA A 18 -2.20 -0.62 -0.64
C ALA A 18 -1.88 -1.04 -2.09
N VAL A 19 -0.66 -1.52 -2.36
CA VAL A 19 -0.27 -2.00 -3.69
C VAL A 19 -1.09 -3.22 -4.11
N HIS A 20 -1.40 -4.10 -3.15
CA HIS A 20 -2.26 -5.25 -3.41
C HIS A 20 -3.74 -4.85 -3.53
N ALA A 21 -4.20 -3.94 -2.67
CA ALA A 21 -5.57 -3.40 -2.69
C ALA A 21 -5.91 -2.78 -4.05
N ILE A 22 -5.05 -1.93 -4.60
CA ILE A 22 -5.25 -1.25 -5.90
C ILE A 22 -5.46 -2.23 -7.06
N ARG A 23 -4.96 -3.47 -6.97
CA ARG A 23 -5.13 -4.49 -8.02
C ARG A 23 -6.53 -5.08 -8.08
N ILE A 24 -7.34 -4.87 -7.09
CA ILE A 24 -8.74 -5.27 -7.04
C ILE A 24 -9.54 -4.26 -7.86
N LYS A 25 -10.50 -4.71 -8.64
CA LYS A 25 -11.32 -3.86 -9.52
C LYS A 25 -12.78 -3.88 -9.12
N GLY A 26 -13.51 -2.83 -9.47
CA GLY A 26 -14.96 -2.74 -9.31
C GLY A 26 -15.39 -2.42 -7.88
N VAL A 27 -14.52 -1.86 -7.06
CA VAL A 27 -14.82 -1.46 -5.67
C VAL A 27 -14.09 -0.17 -5.32
N PRO A 28 -14.63 0.66 -4.41
CA PRO A 28 -13.92 1.82 -3.87
C PRO A 28 -12.66 1.42 -3.09
N HIS A 29 -11.66 2.29 -3.09
CA HIS A 29 -10.39 2.09 -2.39
C HIS A 29 -10.07 3.24 -1.45
N ILE A 30 -9.82 2.93 -0.19
CA ILE A 30 -9.26 3.87 0.78
C ILE A 30 -7.87 3.37 1.17
N LEU A 31 -6.86 4.19 0.93
CA LEU A 31 -5.46 3.79 1.05
C LEU A 31 -4.75 4.66 2.07
N ILE A 32 -3.98 4.03 2.95
CA ILE A 32 -3.27 4.70 4.03
C ILE A 32 -1.77 4.55 3.80
N SER A 33 -1.07 5.68 3.72
CA SER A 33 0.38 5.73 3.45
C SER A 33 0.81 4.79 2.32
N PRO A 34 0.15 4.81 1.13
CA PRO A 34 0.38 3.84 0.08
C PRO A 34 1.85 3.86 -0.39
N SER A 35 2.54 2.74 -0.20
CA SER A 35 3.95 2.58 -0.52
C SER A 35 4.16 2.21 -1.99
N LEU A 36 3.65 3.03 -2.91
CA LEU A 36 3.61 2.75 -4.36
C LEU A 36 4.99 2.56 -5.00
N ASN A 37 6.01 3.21 -4.45
CA ASN A 37 7.37 3.10 -4.97
C ASN A 37 8.16 1.94 -4.35
N ALA A 38 7.69 1.35 -3.23
CA ALA A 38 8.38 0.25 -2.57
C ALA A 38 8.67 -0.94 -3.49
N PRO A 39 7.73 -1.42 -4.33
CA PRO A 39 7.99 -2.51 -5.26
C PRO A 39 9.18 -2.25 -6.18
N PHE A 40 9.32 -1.02 -6.67
CA PHE A 40 10.40 -0.66 -7.60
C PHE A 40 11.74 -0.49 -6.88
N VAL A 41 11.73 0.05 -5.66
CA VAL A 41 12.94 0.14 -4.81
C VAL A 41 13.42 -1.26 -4.44
N LEU A 42 12.53 -2.12 -3.95
CA LEU A 42 12.85 -3.50 -3.61
C LEU A 42 13.35 -4.29 -4.84
N GLY A 43 12.72 -4.09 -6.00
CA GLY A 43 13.14 -4.73 -7.24
C GLY A 43 14.52 -4.27 -7.73
N ARG A 44 14.93 -3.03 -7.46
CA ARG A 44 16.29 -2.55 -7.75
C ARG A 44 17.33 -3.14 -6.80
N LEU A 45 16.92 -3.43 -5.57
CA LEU A 45 17.79 -3.97 -4.53
C LEU A 45 17.80 -5.50 -4.49
N CYS A 46 17.03 -6.19 -5.35
CA CYS A 46 16.89 -7.64 -5.30
C CYS A 46 18.22 -8.40 -5.43
N TRP A 47 19.19 -7.85 -6.18
CA TRP A 47 20.51 -8.45 -6.33
C TRP A 47 21.32 -8.51 -5.01
N LEU A 48 21.01 -7.64 -4.03
CA LEU A 48 21.62 -7.71 -2.69
C LEU A 48 21.28 -9.03 -1.99
N ALA A 49 20.14 -9.63 -2.30
CA ALA A 49 19.72 -10.91 -1.76
C ALA A 49 20.57 -12.09 -2.26
N LEU A 50 21.41 -11.88 -3.28
CA LEU A 50 22.37 -12.88 -3.75
C LEU A 50 23.66 -12.90 -2.93
N ILE A 51 23.89 -11.88 -2.09
CA ILE A 51 25.06 -11.80 -1.22
C ILE A 51 24.79 -12.72 -0.01
N PRO A 52 25.70 -13.65 0.32
CA PRO A 52 25.53 -14.54 1.47
C PRO A 52 25.28 -13.77 2.77
N GLY A 53 24.26 -14.18 3.51
CA GLY A 53 23.87 -13.58 4.79
C GLY A 53 22.92 -12.38 4.71
N VAL A 54 22.79 -11.70 3.57
CA VAL A 54 21.91 -10.52 3.45
C VAL A 54 20.43 -10.89 3.63
N THR A 55 19.97 -11.99 3.07
CA THR A 55 18.60 -12.47 3.27
C THR A 55 18.30 -12.74 4.74
N HIS A 56 19.21 -13.39 5.46
CA HIS A 56 19.07 -13.64 6.90
C HIS A 56 19.04 -12.35 7.72
N LEU A 57 19.85 -11.35 7.32
CA LEU A 57 19.84 -10.04 7.96
C LEU A 57 18.50 -9.32 7.73
N LEU A 58 17.98 -9.34 6.51
CA LEU A 58 16.67 -8.75 6.18
C LEU A 58 15.53 -9.46 6.92
N ASP A 59 15.53 -10.79 6.95
CA ASP A 59 14.55 -11.60 7.67
C ASP A 59 14.61 -11.34 9.20
N ARG A 60 15.80 -11.01 9.72
CA ARG A 60 15.98 -10.65 11.14
C ARG A 60 15.47 -9.24 11.45
N ILE A 61 15.67 -8.28 10.55
CA ILE A 61 15.20 -6.89 10.72
C ILE A 61 13.67 -6.83 10.63
N TYR A 62 13.11 -7.56 9.68
CA TYR A 62 11.66 -7.59 9.43
C TYR A 62 11.01 -8.81 10.07
N LYS A 63 11.40 -9.14 11.31
CA LYS A 63 10.75 -10.22 12.08
C LYS A 63 9.24 -10.01 12.11
N PRO A 64 8.46 -11.08 11.81
CA PRO A 64 7.02 -11.04 12.01
C PRO A 64 6.72 -10.78 13.48
N ARG A 65 5.68 -10.01 13.75
CA ARG A 65 5.17 -9.82 15.11
C ARG A 65 4.46 -11.09 15.56
N GLU A 66 4.34 -11.26 16.86
CA GLU A 66 3.53 -12.35 17.44
C GLU A 66 2.11 -12.27 16.88
N GLY A 67 1.62 -13.35 16.26
CA GLY A 67 0.33 -13.40 15.58
C GLY A 67 0.36 -13.24 14.06
N ASP A 68 1.48 -12.84 13.45
CA ASP A 68 1.61 -12.80 12.00
C ASP A 68 1.59 -14.21 11.39
N ARG A 69 0.73 -14.42 10.40
CA ARG A 69 0.53 -15.74 9.78
C ARG A 69 1.65 -16.17 8.85
N GLN A 70 2.50 -15.26 8.39
CA GLN A 70 3.55 -15.57 7.41
C GLN A 70 4.90 -14.99 7.83
N LYS A 71 5.94 -15.82 7.70
CA LYS A 71 7.32 -15.37 7.75
C LYS A 71 7.64 -14.70 6.40
N LEU A 72 8.11 -13.44 6.45
CA LEU A 72 8.63 -12.77 5.27
C LEU A 72 10.03 -13.31 4.97
N HIS A 73 10.24 -13.79 3.73
CA HIS A 73 11.56 -14.14 3.22
C HIS A 73 11.93 -13.20 2.09
N PHE A 74 12.99 -12.42 2.28
CA PHE A 74 13.47 -11.45 1.30
C PHE A 74 14.47 -12.08 0.34
N THR A 75 14.03 -13.13 -0.38
CA THR A 75 14.84 -13.74 -1.44
C THR A 75 14.87 -12.86 -2.70
N TYR A 76 15.84 -13.12 -3.58
CA TYR A 76 15.95 -12.46 -4.87
C TYR A 76 14.63 -12.52 -5.67
N ASP A 77 14.03 -13.70 -5.76
CA ASP A 77 12.79 -13.90 -6.52
C ASP A 77 11.60 -13.17 -5.90
N VAL A 78 11.49 -13.16 -4.57
CA VAL A 78 10.43 -12.43 -3.86
C VAL A 78 10.56 -10.93 -4.13
N LEU A 79 11.74 -10.36 -3.94
CA LEU A 79 11.99 -8.93 -4.17
C LEU A 79 11.73 -8.54 -5.63
N ARG A 80 12.15 -9.38 -6.58
CA ARG A 80 11.92 -9.16 -8.02
C ARG A 80 10.44 -9.23 -8.38
N LYS A 81 9.69 -10.16 -7.80
CA LYS A 81 8.24 -10.32 -8.05
C LYS A 81 7.44 -9.09 -7.58
N TYR A 82 7.89 -8.36 -6.57
CA TYR A 82 7.21 -7.13 -6.15
C TYR A 82 7.09 -6.10 -7.26
N VAL A 83 8.03 -6.03 -8.21
CA VAL A 83 7.95 -5.14 -9.37
C VAL A 83 6.70 -5.43 -10.20
N CYS A 84 6.36 -6.71 -10.39
CA CYS A 84 5.16 -7.09 -11.12
C CYS A 84 3.89 -6.63 -10.41
N HIS A 85 3.85 -6.72 -9.07
CA HIS A 85 2.73 -6.22 -8.27
C HIS A 85 2.59 -4.69 -8.37
N GLY A 86 3.71 -3.96 -8.30
CA GLY A 86 3.73 -2.51 -8.49
C GLY A 86 3.24 -2.09 -9.88
N LYS A 87 3.72 -2.74 -10.94
CA LYS A 87 3.25 -2.49 -12.31
C LYS A 87 1.75 -2.77 -12.47
N ALA A 88 1.27 -3.89 -11.93
CA ALA A 88 -0.15 -4.24 -11.98
C ALA A 88 -1.03 -3.23 -11.23
N ALA A 89 -0.57 -2.73 -10.06
CA ALA A 89 -1.27 -1.69 -9.32
C ALA A 89 -1.35 -0.38 -10.13
N LEU A 90 -0.24 0.08 -10.70
CA LEU A 90 -0.24 1.31 -11.50
C LEU A 90 -1.02 1.18 -12.81
N ALA A 91 -1.07 -0.01 -13.40
CA ALA A 91 -1.92 -0.29 -14.57
C ALA A 91 -3.42 -0.26 -14.23
N ASN A 92 -3.78 -0.39 -12.95
CA ASN A 92 -5.16 -0.27 -12.45
C ASN A 92 -5.46 1.12 -11.83
N SER A 93 -4.66 2.11 -12.12
CA SER A 93 -4.84 3.47 -11.61
C SER A 93 -5.91 4.25 -12.39
N SER A 94 -6.44 5.32 -11.79
CA SER A 94 -7.41 6.21 -12.46
C SER A 94 -6.86 6.81 -13.76
N ARG A 95 -5.56 7.11 -13.82
CA ARG A 95 -4.92 7.61 -15.05
C ARG A 95 -4.78 6.56 -16.15
N SER A 96 -4.95 5.29 -15.81
CA SER A 96 -4.97 4.17 -16.77
C SER A 96 -6.39 3.81 -17.23
N GLY A 97 -7.39 4.66 -16.93
CA GLY A 97 -8.78 4.48 -17.36
C GLY A 97 -9.61 3.61 -16.42
N ASN A 98 -9.19 3.43 -15.16
CA ASN A 98 -10.02 2.80 -14.15
C ASN A 98 -10.91 3.86 -13.46
N ASP A 99 -12.22 3.65 -13.50
CA ASP A 99 -13.23 4.54 -12.93
C ASP A 99 -13.53 4.25 -11.46
N ASP A 100 -12.87 3.28 -10.84
CA ASP A 100 -13.01 3.01 -9.42
C ASP A 100 -12.63 4.25 -8.60
N PHE A 101 -13.31 4.42 -7.47
CA PHE A 101 -12.97 5.49 -6.54
C PHE A 101 -11.69 5.16 -5.77
N PHE A 102 -10.71 6.06 -5.83
CA PHE A 102 -9.47 5.96 -5.08
C PHE A 102 -9.29 7.19 -4.20
N PHE A 103 -8.99 6.97 -2.93
CA PHE A 103 -8.62 8.03 -1.99
C PHE A 103 -7.44 7.60 -1.12
N ALA A 104 -6.52 8.52 -0.85
CA ALA A 104 -5.36 8.23 -0.02
C ALA A 104 -5.19 9.18 1.17
N PHE A 105 -4.75 8.63 2.29
CA PHE A 105 -4.29 9.38 3.46
C PHE A 105 -2.77 9.31 3.56
N PHE A 106 -2.12 10.46 3.85
CA PHE A 106 -0.67 10.54 4.02
C PHE A 106 -0.32 11.21 5.33
N GLY A 107 0.45 10.53 6.19
CA GLY A 107 0.97 11.11 7.42
C GLY A 107 2.03 12.18 7.13
N THR A 108 1.93 13.33 7.81
CA THR A 108 2.94 14.42 7.65
C THR A 108 4.28 14.04 8.26
N ARG A 109 4.30 13.17 9.28
CA ARG A 109 5.47 12.65 9.98
C ARG A 109 5.89 11.25 9.50
N ASP A 110 5.35 10.78 8.37
CA ASP A 110 5.72 9.48 7.79
C ASP A 110 7.18 9.52 7.30
N HIS A 111 8.04 8.73 7.93
CA HIS A 111 9.47 8.64 7.62
C HIS A 111 9.75 8.04 6.24
N TYR A 112 8.86 7.17 5.72
CA TYR A 112 9.00 6.60 4.36
C TYR A 112 8.76 7.61 3.25
N ARG A 113 8.20 8.78 3.56
CA ARG A 113 8.12 9.90 2.60
C ARG A 113 9.50 10.50 2.32
N ARG A 114 10.41 10.52 3.31
CA ARG A 114 11.79 11.00 3.14
C ARG A 114 12.60 10.09 2.22
N THR A 115 12.32 8.79 2.23
CA THR A 115 12.98 7.82 1.36
C THR A 115 12.34 7.74 -0.03
N GLY A 116 11.20 8.40 -0.25
CA GLY A 116 10.45 8.35 -1.48
C GLY A 116 9.63 7.07 -1.69
N ILE A 117 9.64 6.14 -0.73
CA ILE A 117 8.82 4.90 -0.77
C ILE A 117 7.34 5.25 -0.78
N VAL A 118 6.93 6.13 0.15
CA VAL A 118 5.61 6.76 0.17
C VAL A 118 5.73 8.11 -0.52
N SER A 119 4.96 8.35 -1.58
CA SER A 119 5.11 9.55 -2.41
C SER A 119 3.78 10.12 -2.86
N VAL A 120 3.44 11.30 -2.33
CA VAL A 120 2.30 12.09 -2.80
C VAL A 120 2.45 12.46 -4.27
N ARG A 121 3.68 12.70 -4.76
CA ARG A 121 3.93 12.98 -6.17
C ARG A 121 3.56 11.78 -7.06
N THR A 122 3.94 10.57 -6.66
CA THR A 122 3.57 9.33 -7.38
C THR A 122 2.06 9.14 -7.35
N TRP A 123 1.43 9.37 -6.19
CA TRP A 123 -0.03 9.34 -6.08
C TRP A 123 -0.70 10.28 -7.07
N LYS A 124 -0.35 11.58 -7.05
CA LYS A 124 -0.90 12.58 -7.98
C LYS A 124 -0.75 12.21 -9.43
N LYS A 125 0.39 11.63 -9.79
CA LYS A 125 0.68 11.19 -11.15
C LYS A 125 -0.27 10.11 -11.63
N HIS A 126 -0.67 9.16 -10.77
CA HIS A 126 -1.43 7.97 -11.16
C HIS A 126 -2.91 8.00 -10.75
N PHE A 127 -3.24 8.68 -9.65
CA PHE A 127 -4.58 8.69 -9.05
C PHE A 127 -5.21 10.09 -8.93
N GLY A 128 -4.46 11.14 -9.21
CA GLY A 128 -4.97 12.52 -9.16
C GLY A 128 -4.91 13.14 -7.77
N THR A 129 -5.87 14.01 -7.45
CA THR A 129 -5.85 14.89 -6.28
C THR A 129 -6.70 14.39 -5.11
N ASN A 130 -7.31 13.22 -5.22
CA ASN A 130 -8.13 12.62 -4.16
C ASN A 130 -7.24 12.07 -3.03
N TYR A 131 -6.73 12.94 -2.18
CA TYR A 131 -5.95 12.56 -1.02
C TYR A 131 -6.06 13.60 0.09
N MET A 132 -5.73 13.20 1.30
CA MET A 132 -5.64 14.06 2.48
C MET A 132 -4.31 13.85 3.20
N MET A 133 -3.76 14.97 3.69
CA MET A 133 -2.64 14.95 4.64
C MET A 133 -3.19 15.00 6.06
N TYR A 134 -2.64 14.20 6.97
CA TYR A 134 -3.00 14.24 8.39
C TYR A 134 -1.76 14.29 9.29
N SER A 135 -1.91 14.77 10.50
CA SER A 135 -0.81 14.88 11.47
C SER A 135 -0.53 13.51 12.11
N GLY A 136 0.08 12.61 11.35
CA GLY A 136 0.37 11.25 11.80
C GLY A 136 1.66 10.69 11.20
N THR A 137 1.99 9.47 11.61
CA THR A 137 3.14 8.69 11.15
C THR A 137 2.79 7.84 9.93
N HIS A 138 3.57 6.77 9.67
CA HIS A 138 3.30 5.83 8.59
C HIS A 138 2.09 4.95 8.87
N PHE A 139 1.91 4.57 10.11
CA PHE A 139 0.77 3.75 10.54
C PHE A 139 -0.32 4.63 11.12
N THR A 140 -1.56 4.24 10.85
CA THR A 140 -2.72 4.98 11.33
C THR A 140 -2.96 4.66 12.80
N GLU A 141 -3.03 5.69 13.61
CA GLU A 141 -3.44 5.61 15.00
C GLU A 141 -4.97 5.57 15.11
N GLU A 142 -5.50 5.02 16.20
CA GLU A 142 -6.93 4.83 16.41
C GLU A 142 -7.74 6.13 16.24
N GLU A 143 -7.25 7.24 16.79
CA GLU A 143 -7.84 8.57 16.65
C GLU A 143 -8.05 8.96 15.18
N HIS A 144 -7.04 8.74 14.32
CA HIS A 144 -7.14 9.05 12.90
C HIS A 144 -8.11 8.15 12.15
N ILE A 145 -8.29 6.91 12.60
CA ILE A 145 -9.29 6.01 12.03
C ILE A 145 -10.68 6.58 12.26
N PHE A 146 -11.00 6.94 13.50
CA PHE A 146 -12.32 7.49 13.85
C PHE A 146 -12.57 8.87 13.23
N ASP A 147 -11.58 9.77 13.26
CA ASP A 147 -11.76 11.16 12.85
C ASP A 147 -11.68 11.38 11.34
N LYS A 148 -10.98 10.53 10.60
CA LYS A 148 -10.68 10.74 9.18
C LYS A 148 -11.14 9.61 8.28
N VAL A 149 -10.77 8.36 8.63
CA VAL A 149 -11.01 7.22 7.75
C VAL A 149 -12.48 6.80 7.80
N LEU A 150 -13.04 6.65 8.99
CA LEU A 150 -14.42 6.20 9.18
C LEU A 150 -15.47 7.15 8.57
N PRO A 151 -15.37 8.49 8.72
CA PRO A 151 -16.29 9.41 8.04
C PRO A 151 -16.24 9.29 6.51
N LEU A 152 -15.04 9.05 5.95
CA LEU A 152 -14.91 8.82 4.52
C LEU A 152 -15.54 7.50 4.10
N ILE A 153 -15.41 6.44 4.89
CA ILE A 153 -16.07 5.15 4.64
C ILE A 153 -17.59 5.33 4.55
N TYR A 154 -18.17 6.00 5.54
CA TYR A 154 -19.62 6.26 5.55
C TYR A 154 -20.07 7.04 4.31
N LYS A 155 -19.29 8.06 3.93
CA LYS A 155 -19.57 8.84 2.73
C LYS A 155 -19.48 8.01 1.45
N VAL A 156 -18.47 7.15 1.33
CA VAL A 156 -18.24 6.33 0.12
C VAL A 156 -19.27 5.23 -0.02
N LEU A 157 -19.72 4.66 1.09
CA LEU A 157 -20.72 3.59 1.12
C LEU A 157 -22.17 4.11 1.24
N ASP A 158 -22.37 5.44 1.26
CA ASP A 158 -23.70 6.08 1.46
C ASP A 158 -24.44 5.56 2.71
N ILE A 159 -23.68 5.28 3.78
CA ILE A 159 -24.21 4.86 5.07
C ILE A 159 -24.58 6.12 5.88
N LYS A 160 -25.86 6.23 6.25
CA LYS A 160 -26.37 7.32 7.09
C LYS A 160 -26.18 7.04 8.57
#